data_dd780779b6c61f20a692265a06c40ba5
#
_entry.id   dd780779b6c61f20a692265a06c40ba5
#
_cell.length_a   1.000
_cell.length_b   1.000
_cell.length_c   1.000
_cell.angle_alpha   90.00
_cell.angle_beta   90.00
_cell.angle_gamma   90.00
#
_symmetry.space_group_name_H-M   'P 1'
#
loop_
_entity.id
_entity.type
_entity.pdbx_description
1 polymer ?
#
loop_
_entity_poly.entity_id
_entity_poly.type
_entity_poly.pdbx_seq_one_letter_code
_entity_poly.pdbx_strand_id
1 'polypeptide(L)'
;MKIEIVIPAYNEEKRIGKTLERYSELFDRLSKENLIEYEILVVINNTKDKTRDIVEKHKARNKKINYLDLKKKGKGYAIKEGFIEALKRKSELIGFVDADLSTSPEAFYDLVRGAEGYDGAIADRYIEGAIVSPKQSFVRIFVSRVFNFLIKVLFLMKYKDTQCGAKVFTRKAVEKIICDMTMTQWAFDIDLLYSCRKKGLRIKPVPTRWKDVEGSKLNVIRTSIQMFLAVIQLRILRSRFRGMLKVMGPIVGIIYKLVRR
;
A
#
# COMPACT_ATOMS: atom_id res chain seq x y z
N MET A 1 -4.05 21.32 7.66
CA MET A 1 -3.25 20.20 7.11
C MET A 1 -4.03 19.53 6.00
N LYS A 2 -3.41 19.29 4.84
CA LYS A 2 -4.07 18.65 3.68
C LYS A 2 -3.43 17.30 3.37
N ILE A 3 -4.28 16.25 3.16
CA ILE A 3 -3.83 14.91 2.77
C ILE A 3 -4.35 14.50 1.39
N GLU A 4 -3.52 13.84 0.62
CA GLU A 4 -3.90 13.09 -0.57
C GLU A 4 -3.99 11.59 -0.25
N ILE A 5 -5.15 10.98 -0.45
CA ILE A 5 -5.44 9.57 -0.19
C ILE A 5 -5.43 8.82 -1.51
N VAL A 6 -4.38 8.06 -1.78
CA VAL A 6 -4.25 7.25 -2.99
C VAL A 6 -4.90 5.89 -2.78
N ILE A 7 -5.81 5.49 -3.67
CA ILE A 7 -6.50 4.19 -3.63
C ILE A 7 -6.19 3.43 -4.93
N PRO A 8 -5.28 2.45 -4.91
CA PRO A 8 -5.04 1.61 -6.09
C PRO A 8 -6.23 0.68 -6.32
N ALA A 9 -6.77 0.67 -7.54
CA ALA A 9 -7.94 -0.12 -7.90
C ALA A 9 -7.68 -0.99 -9.15
N TYR A 10 -7.87 -2.32 -9.02
CA TYR A 10 -7.79 -3.29 -10.09
C TYR A 10 -8.93 -4.29 -9.99
N ASN A 11 -9.95 -4.16 -10.85
CA ASN A 11 -11.16 -4.98 -10.82
C ASN A 11 -11.86 -4.94 -9.45
N GLU A 12 -12.20 -3.74 -8.99
CA GLU A 12 -12.77 -3.44 -7.67
C GLU A 12 -14.24 -3.01 -7.75
N GLU A 13 -14.98 -3.34 -8.83
CA GLU A 13 -16.37 -2.91 -9.04
C GLU A 13 -17.30 -3.19 -7.85
N LYS A 14 -17.05 -4.29 -7.11
CA LYS A 14 -17.88 -4.71 -5.96
C LYS A 14 -17.57 -3.94 -4.67
N ARG A 15 -16.39 -3.29 -4.57
CA ARG A 15 -15.87 -2.75 -3.31
C ARG A 15 -15.61 -1.25 -3.35
N ILE A 16 -15.11 -0.73 -4.48
CA ILE A 16 -14.64 0.65 -4.58
C ILE A 16 -15.71 1.69 -4.23
N GLY A 17 -16.97 1.48 -4.64
CA GLY A 17 -18.06 2.41 -4.33
C GLY A 17 -18.23 2.62 -2.83
N LYS A 18 -18.36 1.52 -2.07
CA LYS A 18 -18.48 1.56 -0.61
C LYS A 18 -17.26 2.18 0.05
N THR A 19 -16.06 1.93 -0.49
CA THR A 19 -14.81 2.51 0.02
C THR A 19 -14.83 4.02 -0.13
N LEU A 20 -15.19 4.52 -1.31
CA LEU A 20 -15.29 5.96 -1.58
C LEU A 20 -16.34 6.65 -0.70
N GLU A 21 -17.52 6.02 -0.52
CA GLU A 21 -18.57 6.53 0.38
C GLU A 21 -18.06 6.68 1.82
N ARG A 22 -17.51 5.61 2.39
CA ARG A 22 -17.07 5.59 3.79
C ARG A 22 -15.92 6.56 4.06
N TYR A 23 -14.94 6.64 3.13
CA TYR A 23 -13.84 7.58 3.25
C TYR A 23 -14.31 9.02 3.09
N SER A 24 -15.18 9.31 2.11
CA SER A 24 -15.75 10.65 1.95
C SER A 24 -16.56 11.07 3.16
N GLU A 25 -17.41 10.19 3.70
CA GLU A 25 -18.26 10.48 4.86
C GLU A 25 -17.43 10.95 6.08
N LEU A 26 -16.37 10.20 6.44
CA LEU A 26 -15.52 10.59 7.56
C LEU A 26 -14.74 11.88 7.27
N PHE A 27 -14.05 11.92 6.12
CA PHE A 27 -13.14 13.01 5.82
C PHE A 27 -13.88 14.31 5.48
N ASP A 28 -15.12 14.27 4.98
CA ASP A 28 -15.98 15.46 4.84
C ASP A 28 -16.38 16.01 6.22
N ARG A 29 -16.69 15.15 7.19
CA ARG A 29 -16.95 15.56 8.56
C ARG A 29 -15.74 16.24 9.18
N LEU A 30 -14.55 15.59 9.11
CA LEU A 30 -13.32 16.16 9.64
C LEU A 30 -12.93 17.48 8.96
N SER A 31 -13.25 17.62 7.67
CA SER A 31 -13.01 18.85 6.91
C SER A 31 -13.94 19.98 7.33
N LYS A 32 -15.23 19.69 7.62
CA LYS A 32 -16.19 20.67 8.18
C LYS A 32 -15.79 21.13 9.57
N GLU A 33 -15.16 20.28 10.36
CA GLU A 33 -14.61 20.59 11.68
C GLU A 33 -13.24 21.31 11.60
N ASN A 34 -12.75 21.63 10.40
CA ASN A 34 -11.45 22.26 10.13
C ASN A 34 -10.24 21.46 10.68
N LEU A 35 -10.39 20.18 10.90
CA LEU A 35 -9.32 19.30 11.39
C LEU A 35 -8.35 18.92 10.28
N ILE A 36 -8.87 18.60 9.08
CA ILE A 36 -8.08 18.18 7.94
C ILE A 36 -8.79 18.47 6.61
N GLU A 37 -8.03 18.93 5.61
CA GLU A 37 -8.47 18.92 4.22
C GLU A 37 -8.01 17.63 3.54
N TYR A 38 -8.79 17.13 2.57
CA TYR A 38 -8.44 15.90 1.87
C TYR A 38 -8.81 15.93 0.40
N GLU A 39 -8.09 15.14 -0.36
CA GLU A 39 -8.48 14.67 -1.70
C GLU A 39 -8.28 13.16 -1.79
N ILE A 40 -9.10 12.49 -2.58
CA ILE A 40 -8.97 11.06 -2.89
C ILE A 40 -8.56 10.93 -4.35
N LEU A 41 -7.48 10.22 -4.60
CA LEU A 41 -6.99 9.88 -5.92
C LEU A 41 -7.10 8.37 -6.13
N VAL A 42 -8.10 7.92 -6.88
CA VAL A 42 -8.22 6.53 -7.29
C VAL A 42 -7.29 6.26 -8.46
N VAL A 43 -6.38 5.31 -8.32
CA VAL A 43 -5.49 4.91 -9.41
C VAL A 43 -5.97 3.58 -9.98
N ILE A 44 -6.72 3.69 -11.06
CA ILE A 44 -7.26 2.55 -11.82
C ILE A 44 -6.12 1.97 -12.66
N ASN A 45 -5.80 0.69 -12.48
CA ASN A 45 -4.65 0.09 -13.13
C ASN A 45 -5.04 -1.13 -13.98
N ASN A 46 -5.27 -0.90 -15.26
CA ASN A 46 -5.61 -1.94 -16.24
C ASN A 46 -6.87 -2.74 -15.87
N THR A 47 -7.88 -2.06 -15.36
CA THR A 47 -9.20 -2.62 -14.98
C THR A 47 -10.00 -3.01 -16.23
N LYS A 48 -10.77 -4.10 -16.13
CA LYS A 48 -11.64 -4.62 -17.20
C LYS A 48 -13.12 -4.69 -16.79
N ASP A 49 -13.43 -4.38 -15.54
CA ASP A 49 -14.78 -4.36 -14.98
C ASP A 49 -15.32 -2.92 -14.88
N LYS A 50 -16.45 -2.73 -14.20
CA LYS A 50 -17.11 -1.43 -14.04
C LYS A 50 -16.47 -0.51 -12.98
N THR A 51 -15.25 -0.81 -12.50
CA THR A 51 -14.56 0.02 -11.49
C THR A 51 -14.49 1.49 -11.93
N ARG A 52 -14.12 1.75 -13.19
CA ARG A 52 -14.02 3.12 -13.71
C ARG A 52 -15.34 3.86 -13.66
N ASP A 53 -16.41 3.25 -14.15
CA ASP A 53 -17.75 3.87 -14.21
C ASP A 53 -18.24 4.24 -12.80
N ILE A 54 -17.95 3.38 -11.81
CA ILE A 54 -18.30 3.64 -10.42
C ILE A 54 -17.52 4.84 -9.88
N VAL A 55 -16.21 4.90 -10.13
CA VAL A 55 -15.39 6.03 -9.69
C VAL A 55 -15.83 7.34 -10.33
N GLU A 56 -16.17 7.35 -11.63
CA GLU A 56 -16.70 8.53 -12.34
C GLU A 56 -18.00 9.04 -11.73
N LYS A 57 -18.93 8.13 -11.35
CA LYS A 57 -20.16 8.50 -10.65
C LYS A 57 -19.90 9.16 -9.29
N HIS A 58 -18.92 8.64 -8.53
CA HIS A 58 -18.55 9.25 -7.23
C HIS A 58 -17.85 10.60 -7.42
N LYS A 59 -16.98 10.73 -8.42
CA LYS A 59 -16.34 12.01 -8.78
C LYS A 59 -17.38 13.09 -9.17
N ALA A 60 -18.42 12.71 -9.89
CA ALA A 60 -19.48 13.64 -10.24
C ALA A 60 -20.22 14.22 -9.01
N ARG A 61 -20.35 13.43 -7.93
CA ARG A 61 -21.00 13.79 -6.67
C ARG A 61 -20.08 14.51 -5.70
N ASN A 62 -18.81 14.13 -5.66
CA ASN A 62 -17.81 14.71 -4.76
C ASN A 62 -16.56 15.15 -5.54
N LYS A 63 -16.37 16.46 -5.67
CA LYS A 63 -15.25 17.07 -6.41
C LYS A 63 -13.86 16.81 -5.79
N LYS A 64 -13.82 16.33 -4.55
CA LYS A 64 -12.57 15.91 -3.88
C LYS A 64 -12.08 14.53 -4.36
N ILE A 65 -12.90 13.78 -5.13
CA ILE A 65 -12.53 12.51 -5.72
C ILE A 65 -12.02 12.73 -7.13
N ASN A 66 -10.82 12.23 -7.41
CA ASN A 66 -10.20 12.23 -8.72
C ASN A 66 -9.71 10.82 -9.07
N TYR A 67 -9.35 10.58 -10.33
CA TYR A 67 -8.75 9.31 -10.73
C TYR A 67 -7.68 9.47 -11.81
N LEU A 68 -6.78 8.49 -11.84
CA LEU A 68 -5.87 8.19 -12.94
C LEU A 68 -6.25 6.84 -13.53
N ASP A 69 -6.26 6.74 -14.86
CA ASP A 69 -6.51 5.47 -15.57
C ASP A 69 -5.22 5.02 -16.26
N LEU A 70 -4.64 3.95 -15.75
CA LEU A 70 -3.35 3.43 -16.18
C LEU A 70 -3.50 2.12 -16.97
N LYS A 71 -2.86 2.03 -18.12
CA LYS A 71 -2.84 0.81 -18.95
C LYS A 71 -1.96 -0.31 -18.34
N LYS A 72 -1.00 0.04 -17.50
CA LYS A 72 -0.05 -0.91 -16.94
C LYS A 72 -0.55 -1.47 -15.61
N LYS A 73 -0.42 -2.79 -15.44
CA LYS A 73 -0.83 -3.54 -14.26
C LYS A 73 0.23 -3.48 -13.14
N GLY A 74 -0.21 -3.44 -11.88
CA GLY A 74 0.65 -3.57 -10.70
C GLY A 74 0.27 -2.61 -9.58
N LYS A 75 0.02 -3.14 -8.36
CA LYS A 75 -0.36 -2.34 -7.19
C LYS A 75 0.71 -1.30 -6.84
N GLY A 76 1.97 -1.72 -6.75
CA GLY A 76 3.07 -0.80 -6.45
C GLY A 76 3.28 0.24 -7.55
N TYR A 77 3.04 -0.12 -8.82
CA TYR A 77 3.07 0.84 -9.91
C TYR A 77 1.95 1.88 -9.76
N ALA A 78 0.73 1.44 -9.47
CA ALA A 78 -0.40 2.35 -9.25
C ALA A 78 -0.14 3.32 -8.09
N ILE A 79 0.39 2.83 -6.96
CA ILE A 79 0.74 3.68 -5.82
C ILE A 79 1.84 4.66 -6.18
N LYS A 80 2.88 4.23 -6.90
CA LYS A 80 3.96 5.12 -7.35
C LYS A 80 3.43 6.24 -8.24
N GLU A 81 2.62 5.92 -9.25
CA GLU A 81 2.02 6.94 -10.13
C GLU A 81 1.07 7.86 -9.35
N GLY A 82 0.30 7.32 -8.40
CA GLY A 82 -0.53 8.09 -7.49
C GLY A 82 0.30 9.06 -6.63
N PHE A 83 1.45 8.64 -6.13
CA PHE A 83 2.36 9.51 -5.38
C PHE A 83 2.98 10.60 -6.26
N ILE A 84 3.36 10.27 -7.50
CA ILE A 84 3.87 11.26 -8.47
C ILE A 84 2.79 12.32 -8.75
N GLU A 85 1.53 11.90 -8.93
CA GLU A 85 0.43 12.83 -9.16
C GLU A 85 0.15 13.69 -7.92
N ALA A 86 0.14 13.08 -6.72
CA ALA A 86 -0.03 13.78 -5.45
C ALA A 86 1.05 14.84 -5.21
N LEU A 87 2.30 14.59 -5.65
CA LEU A 87 3.38 15.56 -5.57
C LEU A 87 3.17 16.80 -6.46
N LYS A 88 2.34 16.73 -7.49
CA LYS A 88 1.96 17.90 -8.30
C LYS A 88 0.96 18.80 -7.58
N ARG A 89 0.29 18.28 -6.54
CA ARG A 89 -0.71 18.99 -5.73
C ARG A 89 -0.06 19.52 -4.45
N LYS A 90 -0.78 20.40 -3.72
CA LYS A 90 -0.27 21.07 -2.51
C LYS A 90 -0.56 20.29 -1.21
N SER A 91 -0.61 18.95 -1.26
CA SER A 91 -0.85 18.14 -0.08
C SER A 91 0.39 18.02 0.79
N GLU A 92 0.25 18.17 2.11
CA GLU A 92 1.34 18.06 3.10
C GLU A 92 1.62 16.60 3.43
N LEU A 93 0.55 15.78 3.45
CA LEU A 93 0.62 14.34 3.63
C LEU A 93 0.14 13.62 2.38
N ILE A 94 0.77 12.51 2.06
CA ILE A 94 0.41 11.61 0.96
C ILE A 94 0.36 10.20 1.53
N GLY A 95 -0.80 9.57 1.43
CA GLY A 95 -0.96 8.21 1.92
C GLY A 95 -1.64 7.32 0.89
N PHE A 96 -1.62 6.02 1.13
CA PHE A 96 -2.42 5.09 0.35
C PHE A 96 -3.17 4.12 1.25
N VAL A 97 -4.27 3.61 0.74
CA VAL A 97 -5.09 2.57 1.37
C VAL A 97 -5.66 1.62 0.33
N ASP A 98 -5.87 0.36 0.71
CA ASP A 98 -6.49 -0.64 -0.17
C ASP A 98 -7.98 -0.32 -0.44
N ALA A 99 -8.45 -0.70 -1.62
CA ALA A 99 -9.80 -0.40 -2.11
C ALA A 99 -10.92 -1.24 -1.46
N ASP A 100 -10.60 -2.11 -0.49
CA ASP A 100 -11.50 -3.14 0.04
C ASP A 100 -12.04 -2.86 1.46
N LEU A 101 -11.74 -1.69 2.04
CA LEU A 101 -12.08 -1.33 3.43
C LEU A 101 -11.48 -2.26 4.50
N SER A 102 -10.45 -3.02 4.20
CA SER A 102 -9.69 -3.76 5.22
C SER A 102 -9.14 -2.83 6.30
N THR A 103 -8.74 -1.63 5.93
CA THR A 103 -8.46 -0.51 6.85
C THR A 103 -9.62 0.46 6.79
N SER A 104 -10.28 0.69 7.94
CA SER A 104 -11.38 1.65 7.99
C SER A 104 -10.89 3.10 7.86
N PRO A 105 -11.75 4.05 7.46
CA PRO A 105 -11.40 5.47 7.42
C PRO A 105 -10.86 6.00 8.75
N GLU A 106 -11.44 5.56 9.88
CA GLU A 106 -11.01 5.93 11.22
C GLU A 106 -9.59 5.43 11.51
N ALA A 107 -9.30 4.17 11.18
CA ALA A 107 -7.96 3.60 11.33
C ALA A 107 -6.93 4.30 10.41
N PHE A 108 -7.34 4.73 9.22
CA PHE A 108 -6.48 5.54 8.36
C PHE A 108 -6.25 6.94 8.93
N TYR A 109 -7.26 7.56 9.54
CA TYR A 109 -7.10 8.84 10.23
C TYR A 109 -6.18 8.73 11.46
N ASP A 110 -6.20 7.59 12.17
CA ASP A 110 -5.23 7.32 13.23
C ASP A 110 -3.78 7.30 12.70
N LEU A 111 -3.55 6.83 11.46
CA LEU A 111 -2.24 6.94 10.80
C LEU A 111 -1.86 8.39 10.50
N VAL A 112 -2.81 9.19 10.04
CA VAL A 112 -2.60 10.62 9.77
C VAL A 112 -2.13 11.33 11.03
N ARG A 113 -2.81 11.10 12.16
CA ARG A 113 -2.42 11.64 13.47
C ARG A 113 -1.09 11.07 13.95
N GLY A 114 -0.87 9.77 13.71
CA GLY A 114 0.36 9.08 14.09
C GLY A 114 1.60 9.56 13.34
N ALA A 115 1.43 10.20 12.18
CA ALA A 115 2.53 10.76 11.39
C ALA A 115 3.08 12.08 11.96
N GLU A 116 2.40 12.71 12.92
CA GLU A 116 2.86 13.93 13.56
C GLU A 116 4.24 13.72 14.22
N GLY A 117 5.18 14.60 13.94
CA GLY A 117 6.57 14.51 14.42
C GLY A 117 7.42 13.41 13.75
N TYR A 118 6.88 12.70 12.75
CA TYR A 118 7.57 11.66 11.99
C TYR A 118 7.54 11.98 10.49
N ASP A 119 8.35 11.25 9.71
CA ASP A 119 8.33 11.36 8.25
C ASP A 119 7.19 10.54 7.63
N GLY A 120 6.51 9.72 8.44
CA GLY A 120 5.34 8.96 8.04
C GLY A 120 4.89 7.97 9.12
N ALA A 121 3.76 7.31 8.85
CA ALA A 121 3.19 6.27 9.69
C ALA A 121 2.71 5.08 8.86
N ILE A 122 2.78 3.89 9.43
CA ILE A 122 2.31 2.64 8.82
C ILE A 122 1.34 1.92 9.76
N ALA A 123 0.30 1.34 9.20
CA ALA A 123 -0.58 0.44 9.93
C ALA A 123 0.17 -0.84 10.30
N ASP A 124 0.08 -1.24 11.56
CA ASP A 124 0.69 -2.47 12.06
C ASP A 124 -0.36 -3.31 12.80
N ARG A 125 -0.58 -4.54 12.31
CA ARG A 125 -1.56 -5.50 12.83
C ARG A 125 -1.02 -6.33 13.99
N TYR A 126 0.28 -6.20 14.30
CA TYR A 126 1.00 -7.08 15.23
C TYR A 126 1.60 -6.36 16.43
N ILE A 127 1.30 -5.09 16.60
CA ILE A 127 1.65 -4.34 17.82
C ILE A 127 0.47 -4.26 18.79
N GLU A 128 0.76 -3.95 20.02
CA GLU A 128 -0.23 -3.77 21.08
C GLU A 128 -1.26 -2.70 20.68
N GLY A 129 -2.54 -2.95 20.98
CA GLY A 129 -3.65 -2.08 20.58
C GLY A 129 -4.22 -2.36 19.17
N ALA A 130 -3.59 -3.23 18.37
CA ALA A 130 -4.15 -3.60 17.08
C ALA A 130 -5.33 -4.58 17.23
N ILE A 131 -6.39 -4.36 16.43
CA ILE A 131 -7.59 -5.20 16.40
C ILE A 131 -7.70 -5.81 15.00
N VAL A 132 -7.62 -7.13 14.90
CA VAL A 132 -7.77 -7.90 13.65
C VAL A 132 -9.00 -8.78 13.74
N SER A 133 -10.00 -8.55 12.89
CA SER A 133 -11.27 -9.29 12.89
C SER A 133 -11.72 -9.65 11.46
N PRO A 134 -12.19 -10.89 11.20
CA PRO A 134 -12.06 -12.05 12.08
C PRO A 134 -10.61 -12.46 12.32
N LYS A 135 -10.36 -13.25 13.37
CA LYS A 135 -9.00 -13.78 13.62
C LYS A 135 -8.54 -14.60 12.42
N GLN A 136 -7.38 -14.26 11.90
CA GLN A 136 -6.76 -15.02 10.80
C GLN A 136 -6.46 -16.46 11.23
N SER A 137 -6.45 -17.40 10.27
CA SER A 137 -6.05 -18.77 10.56
C SER A 137 -4.61 -18.84 11.11
N PHE A 138 -4.34 -19.80 12.00
CA PHE A 138 -3.00 -19.98 12.58
C PHE A 138 -1.91 -20.13 11.51
N VAL A 139 -2.21 -20.86 10.42
CA VAL A 139 -1.28 -21.03 9.29
C VAL A 139 -0.93 -19.68 8.65
N ARG A 140 -1.93 -18.83 8.43
CA ARG A 140 -1.74 -17.49 7.83
C ARG A 140 -0.91 -16.58 8.75
N ILE A 141 -1.17 -16.61 10.05
CA ILE A 141 -0.41 -15.85 11.06
C ILE A 141 1.05 -16.35 11.09
N PHE A 142 1.25 -17.68 11.15
CA PHE A 142 2.59 -18.27 11.17
C PHE A 142 3.41 -17.90 9.94
N VAL A 143 2.83 -18.12 8.74
CA VAL A 143 3.48 -17.75 7.46
C VAL A 143 3.81 -16.26 7.40
N SER A 144 2.90 -15.41 7.82
CA SER A 144 3.12 -13.96 7.87
C SER A 144 4.24 -13.58 8.85
N ARG A 145 4.33 -14.21 10.02
CA ARG A 145 5.38 -13.96 10.98
C ARG A 145 6.76 -14.42 10.51
N VAL A 146 6.84 -15.61 9.91
CA VAL A 146 8.08 -16.12 9.30
C VAL A 146 8.55 -15.17 8.18
N PHE A 147 7.61 -14.72 7.34
CA PHE A 147 7.91 -13.79 6.26
C PHE A 147 8.41 -12.43 6.78
N ASN A 148 7.73 -11.86 7.78
CA ASN A 148 8.18 -10.61 8.41
C ASN A 148 9.56 -10.75 9.11
N PHE A 149 9.84 -11.91 9.71
CA PHE A 149 11.17 -12.21 10.27
C PHE A 149 12.24 -12.22 9.17
N LEU A 150 11.96 -12.88 8.04
CA LEU A 150 12.87 -12.90 6.88
C LEU A 150 13.16 -11.49 6.38
N ILE A 151 12.12 -10.63 6.25
CA ILE A 151 12.28 -9.24 5.85
C ILE A 151 13.16 -8.48 6.85
N LYS A 152 12.96 -8.68 8.15
CA LYS A 152 13.79 -8.06 9.19
C LYS A 152 15.26 -8.39 9.01
N VAL A 153 15.59 -9.67 8.78
CA VAL A 153 16.97 -10.13 8.60
C VAL A 153 17.56 -9.60 7.31
N LEU A 154 16.84 -9.75 6.19
CA LEU A 154 17.37 -9.39 4.86
C LEU A 154 17.52 -7.88 4.67
N PHE A 155 16.62 -7.09 5.22
CA PHE A 155 16.58 -5.64 5.03
C PHE A 155 16.91 -4.86 6.30
N LEU A 156 17.19 -5.54 7.43
CA LEU A 156 17.47 -4.93 8.73
C LEU A 156 16.40 -3.91 9.15
N MET A 157 15.13 -4.19 8.87
CA MET A 157 13.99 -3.35 9.23
C MET A 157 13.42 -3.74 10.58
N LYS A 158 12.96 -2.75 11.38
CA LYS A 158 12.44 -2.99 12.74
C LYS A 158 10.92 -3.20 12.79
N TYR A 159 10.21 -3.05 11.67
CA TYR A 159 8.74 -3.15 11.63
C TYR A 159 8.25 -4.58 11.86
N LYS A 160 7.15 -4.74 12.59
CA LYS A 160 6.48 -6.03 12.80
C LYS A 160 5.55 -6.37 11.62
N ASP A 161 4.98 -5.34 10.97
CA ASP A 161 4.14 -5.47 9.79
C ASP A 161 4.59 -4.53 8.68
N THR A 162 5.18 -5.08 7.63
CA THR A 162 5.60 -4.30 6.46
C THR A 162 4.55 -4.24 5.37
N GLN A 163 3.54 -5.12 5.42
CA GLN A 163 2.63 -5.39 4.30
C GLN A 163 1.19 -4.92 4.53
N CYS A 164 0.87 -4.29 5.67
CA CYS A 164 -0.44 -3.71 5.85
C CYS A 164 -0.71 -2.64 4.79
N GLY A 165 -1.88 -2.71 4.17
CA GLY A 165 -2.26 -1.93 3.00
C GLY A 165 -2.61 -0.46 3.28
N ALA A 166 -2.16 0.11 4.40
CA ALA A 166 -2.37 1.51 4.72
C ALA A 166 -1.09 2.16 5.26
N LYS A 167 -0.66 3.23 4.61
CA LYS A 167 0.54 3.99 4.99
C LYS A 167 0.36 5.47 4.63
N VAL A 168 0.93 6.34 5.46
CA VAL A 168 0.92 7.80 5.29
C VAL A 168 2.35 8.32 5.40
N PHE A 169 2.73 9.26 4.56
CA PHE A 169 4.05 9.88 4.53
C PHE A 169 3.91 11.39 4.41
N THR A 170 4.88 12.11 4.95
CA THR A 170 5.00 13.55 4.64
C THR A 170 5.38 13.71 3.17
N ARG A 171 4.98 14.84 2.57
CA ARG A 171 5.38 15.21 1.21
C ARG A 171 6.90 15.09 1.02
N LYS A 172 7.68 15.63 1.95
CA LYS A 172 9.15 15.57 1.93
C LYS A 172 9.69 14.14 1.92
N ALA A 173 9.03 13.23 2.63
CA ALA A 173 9.42 11.82 2.63
C ALA A 173 9.16 11.19 1.24
N VAL A 174 7.99 11.43 0.64
CA VAL A 174 7.66 10.92 -0.69
C VAL A 174 8.64 11.45 -1.74
N GLU A 175 8.95 12.73 -1.73
CA GLU A 175 9.95 13.35 -2.63
C GLU A 175 11.30 12.64 -2.57
N LYS A 176 11.75 12.26 -1.37
CA LYS A 176 13.04 11.57 -1.18
C LYS A 176 13.06 10.13 -1.67
N ILE A 177 11.91 9.43 -1.67
CA ILE A 177 11.87 7.98 -1.95
C ILE A 177 11.31 7.63 -3.31
N ILE A 178 10.57 8.54 -3.96
CA ILE A 178 9.79 8.22 -5.17
C ILE A 178 10.66 7.68 -6.33
N CYS A 179 11.86 8.20 -6.50
CA CYS A 179 12.81 7.72 -7.52
C CYS A 179 13.41 6.36 -7.16
N ASP A 180 13.46 6.02 -5.88
CA ASP A 180 14.02 4.76 -5.39
C ASP A 180 13.01 3.60 -5.46
N MET A 181 11.72 3.86 -5.61
CA MET A 181 10.69 2.82 -5.72
C MET A 181 10.80 2.09 -7.07
N THR A 182 11.30 0.86 -7.03
CA THR A 182 11.57 0.03 -8.23
C THR A 182 10.59 -1.13 -8.40
N MET A 183 10.07 -1.67 -7.30
CA MET A 183 9.14 -2.80 -7.34
C MET A 183 7.72 -2.35 -7.63
N THR A 184 7.05 -3.07 -8.52
CA THR A 184 5.71 -2.71 -8.99
C THR A 184 4.62 -3.69 -8.55
N GLN A 185 5.01 -4.81 -7.95
CA GLN A 185 4.10 -5.88 -7.52
C GLN A 185 4.33 -6.26 -6.04
N TRP A 186 4.40 -7.53 -5.72
CA TRP A 186 4.36 -8.10 -4.37
C TRP A 186 5.33 -7.52 -3.34
N ALA A 187 6.53 -7.10 -3.76
CA ALA A 187 7.54 -6.59 -2.83
C ALA A 187 7.56 -5.06 -2.73
N PHE A 188 6.59 -4.35 -3.29
CA PHE A 188 6.61 -2.87 -3.32
C PHE A 188 6.56 -2.26 -1.92
N ASP A 189 5.78 -2.83 -1.00
CA ASP A 189 5.68 -2.37 0.39
C ASP A 189 7.04 -2.43 1.09
N ILE A 190 7.78 -3.50 0.85
CA ILE A 190 9.12 -3.71 1.41
C ILE A 190 10.11 -2.72 0.78
N ASP A 191 10.03 -2.55 -0.55
CA ASP A 191 10.87 -1.61 -1.30
C ASP A 191 10.66 -0.16 -0.84
N LEU A 192 9.42 0.23 -0.63
CA LEU A 192 9.00 1.53 -0.09
C LEU A 192 9.63 1.78 1.29
N LEU A 193 9.42 0.86 2.24
CA LEU A 193 9.93 1.00 3.60
C LEU A 193 11.46 0.90 3.68
N TYR A 194 12.06 0.07 2.83
CA TYR A 194 13.52 0.00 2.71
C TYR A 194 14.11 1.31 2.15
N SER A 195 13.43 1.93 1.19
CA SER A 195 13.82 3.25 0.67
C SER A 195 13.72 4.32 1.76
N CYS A 196 12.65 4.31 2.57
CA CYS A 196 12.53 5.18 3.74
C CYS A 196 13.71 4.98 4.70
N ARG A 197 14.03 3.73 5.05
CA ARG A 197 15.16 3.43 5.93
C ARG A 197 16.49 3.92 5.36
N LYS A 198 16.76 3.70 4.07
CA LYS A 198 18.01 4.16 3.41
C LYS A 198 18.17 5.68 3.42
N LYS A 199 17.06 6.41 3.39
CA LYS A 199 17.04 7.88 3.46
C LYS A 199 17.01 8.41 4.90
N GLY A 200 17.09 7.53 5.90
CA GLY A 200 17.09 7.93 7.31
C GLY A 200 15.73 8.45 7.80
N LEU A 201 14.64 8.12 7.11
CA LEU A 201 13.30 8.59 7.47
C LEU A 201 12.76 7.84 8.69
N ARG A 202 12.13 8.59 9.60
CA ARG A 202 11.51 8.05 10.81
C ARG A 202 10.06 7.72 10.54
N ILE A 203 9.75 6.42 10.45
CA ILE A 203 8.40 5.92 10.19
C ILE A 203 7.85 5.28 11.44
N LYS A 204 6.68 5.74 11.90
CA LYS A 204 6.01 5.27 13.11
C LYS A 204 5.05 4.12 12.80
N PRO A 205 5.19 2.94 13.42
CA PRO A 205 4.12 1.93 13.40
C PRO A 205 2.97 2.37 14.30
N VAL A 206 1.75 2.28 13.79
CA VAL A 206 0.50 2.65 14.50
C VAL A 206 -0.40 1.41 14.55
N PRO A 207 -0.96 1.07 15.72
CA PRO A 207 -1.89 -0.04 15.82
C PRO A 207 -3.12 0.24 14.96
N THR A 208 -3.58 -0.77 14.23
CA THR A 208 -4.69 -0.61 13.29
C THR A 208 -5.88 -1.50 13.64
N ARG A 209 -7.09 -1.03 13.28
CA ARG A 209 -8.29 -1.87 13.20
C ARG A 209 -8.39 -2.39 11.77
N TRP A 210 -8.09 -3.67 11.61
CA TRP A 210 -8.05 -4.31 10.32
C TRP A 210 -9.10 -5.41 10.22
N LYS A 211 -9.89 -5.37 9.13
CA LYS A 211 -10.93 -6.35 8.87
C LYS A 211 -10.53 -7.24 7.71
N ASP A 212 -10.50 -8.57 7.92
CA ASP A 212 -10.34 -9.52 6.81
C ASP A 212 -11.62 -9.50 5.96
N VAL A 213 -11.51 -9.02 4.73
CA VAL A 213 -12.65 -8.98 3.81
C VAL A 213 -12.68 -10.30 3.04
N GLU A 214 -13.78 -11.05 3.19
CA GLU A 214 -14.02 -12.30 2.47
C GLU A 214 -13.96 -12.08 0.96
N GLY A 215 -13.36 -13.03 0.24
CA GLY A 215 -13.25 -13.02 -1.22
C GLY A 215 -11.81 -12.97 -1.76
N SER A 216 -10.81 -12.91 -0.89
CA SER A 216 -9.43 -13.17 -1.29
C SER A 216 -9.21 -14.66 -1.54
N LYS A 217 -9.47 -15.12 -2.75
CA LYS A 217 -9.17 -16.50 -3.21
C LYS A 217 -7.65 -16.72 -3.41
N LEU A 218 -6.82 -16.09 -2.58
CA LEU A 218 -5.38 -16.25 -2.69
C LEU A 218 -4.99 -17.64 -2.18
N ASN A 219 -4.41 -18.45 -3.04
CA ASN A 219 -3.72 -19.65 -2.61
C ASN A 219 -2.51 -19.24 -1.77
N VAL A 220 -2.61 -19.40 -0.44
CA VAL A 220 -1.61 -18.91 0.54
C VAL A 220 -0.21 -19.40 0.19
N ILE A 221 -0.05 -20.68 -0.12
CA ILE A 221 1.26 -21.30 -0.42
C ILE A 221 1.86 -20.68 -1.69
N ARG A 222 1.08 -20.64 -2.76
CA ARG A 222 1.52 -20.11 -4.05
C ARG A 222 1.90 -18.63 -3.95
N THR A 223 1.08 -17.84 -3.29
CA THR A 223 1.34 -16.41 -3.08
C THR A 223 2.59 -16.21 -2.22
N SER A 224 2.78 -17.02 -1.17
CA SER A 224 3.97 -16.94 -0.31
C SER A 224 5.27 -17.23 -1.08
N ILE A 225 5.26 -18.20 -1.99
CA ILE A 225 6.43 -18.49 -2.84
C ILE A 225 6.73 -17.29 -3.77
N GLN A 226 5.70 -16.73 -4.41
CA GLN A 226 5.88 -15.56 -5.29
C GLN A 226 6.41 -14.35 -4.52
N MET A 227 5.91 -14.13 -3.32
CA MET A 227 6.38 -13.07 -2.43
C MET A 227 7.83 -13.29 -2.00
N PHE A 228 8.18 -14.53 -1.63
CA PHE A 228 9.55 -14.89 -1.27
C PHE A 228 10.52 -14.60 -2.41
N LEU A 229 10.21 -15.06 -3.63
CA LEU A 229 11.02 -14.78 -4.81
C LEU A 229 11.16 -13.28 -5.09
N ALA A 230 10.07 -12.52 -4.94
CA ALA A 230 10.09 -11.06 -5.11
C ALA A 230 10.98 -10.38 -4.06
N VAL A 231 11.00 -10.88 -2.82
CA VAL A 231 11.88 -10.38 -1.74
C VAL A 231 13.36 -10.64 -2.05
N ILE A 232 13.69 -11.84 -2.50
CA ILE A 232 15.07 -12.17 -2.91
C ILE A 232 15.48 -11.29 -4.09
N GLN A 233 14.64 -11.18 -5.11
CA GLN A 233 14.87 -10.30 -6.25
C GLN A 233 15.13 -8.86 -5.81
N LEU A 234 14.30 -8.32 -4.90
CA LEU A 234 14.48 -6.98 -4.35
C LEU A 234 15.82 -6.87 -3.60
N ARG A 235 16.21 -7.88 -2.82
CA ARG A 235 17.47 -7.86 -2.08
C ARG A 235 18.68 -7.80 -3.01
N ILE A 236 18.63 -8.53 -4.13
CA ILE A 236 19.70 -8.50 -5.16
C ILE A 236 19.70 -7.13 -5.86
N LEU A 237 18.53 -6.62 -6.28
CA LEU A 237 18.39 -5.28 -6.91
C LEU A 237 18.98 -4.17 -6.05
N ARG A 238 18.83 -4.29 -4.74
CA ARG A 238 19.28 -3.29 -3.75
C ARG A 238 20.71 -3.52 -3.25
N SER A 239 21.41 -4.55 -3.78
CA SER A 239 22.80 -4.87 -3.45
C SER A 239 23.76 -4.42 -4.56
N ARG A 240 25.08 -4.50 -4.27
CA ARG A 240 26.12 -4.35 -5.28
C ARG A 240 26.09 -5.42 -6.36
N PHE A 241 25.42 -6.54 -6.10
CA PHE A 241 25.27 -7.68 -7.02
C PHE A 241 24.08 -7.54 -7.99
N ARG A 242 23.53 -6.34 -8.17
CA ARG A 242 22.38 -6.10 -9.09
C ARG A 242 22.62 -6.59 -10.53
N GLY A 243 23.90 -6.65 -10.98
CA GLY A 243 24.28 -7.20 -12.28
C GLY A 243 23.93 -8.68 -12.45
N MET A 244 23.90 -9.46 -11.37
CA MET A 244 23.52 -10.89 -11.41
C MET A 244 22.09 -11.11 -11.88
N LEU A 245 21.19 -10.14 -11.72
CA LEU A 245 19.81 -10.26 -12.20
C LEU A 245 19.71 -10.35 -13.72
N LYS A 246 20.69 -9.83 -14.47
CA LYS A 246 20.74 -10.00 -15.93
C LYS A 246 20.95 -11.48 -16.30
N VAL A 247 21.75 -12.20 -15.51
CA VAL A 247 22.02 -13.63 -15.68
C VAL A 247 20.88 -14.49 -15.11
N MET A 248 20.35 -14.12 -13.94
CA MET A 248 19.29 -14.89 -13.26
C MET A 248 17.89 -14.60 -13.81
N GLY A 249 17.69 -13.53 -14.56
CA GLY A 249 16.39 -13.11 -15.10
C GLY A 249 15.63 -14.22 -15.83
N PRO A 250 16.27 -14.97 -16.74
CA PRO A 250 15.64 -16.10 -17.41
C PRO A 250 15.22 -17.22 -16.45
N ILE A 251 16.06 -17.55 -15.47
CA ILE A 251 15.80 -18.62 -14.48
C ILE A 251 14.63 -18.23 -13.58
N VAL A 252 14.63 -16.99 -13.06
CA VAL A 252 13.53 -16.45 -12.26
C VAL A 252 12.24 -16.43 -13.09
N GLY A 253 12.30 -16.09 -14.37
CA GLY A 253 11.16 -16.12 -15.29
C GLY A 253 10.58 -17.52 -15.49
N ILE A 254 11.41 -18.56 -15.55
CA ILE A 254 10.99 -19.96 -15.64
C ILE A 254 10.31 -20.39 -14.34
N ILE A 255 10.89 -20.09 -13.17
CA ILE A 255 10.32 -20.41 -11.87
C ILE A 255 8.94 -19.69 -11.70
N TYR A 256 8.84 -18.41 -12.08
CA TYR A 256 7.56 -17.69 -12.08
C TYR A 256 6.51 -18.34 -12.99
N LYS A 257 6.89 -18.85 -14.16
CA LYS A 257 5.97 -19.56 -15.07
C LYS A 257 5.52 -20.90 -14.48
N LEU A 258 6.42 -21.66 -13.83
CA LEU A 258 6.09 -22.94 -13.19
C LEU A 258 5.14 -22.75 -11.99
N VAL A 259 5.37 -21.72 -11.19
CA VAL A 259 4.48 -21.39 -10.05
C VAL A 259 3.16 -20.77 -10.50
N ARG A 260 3.03 -20.33 -11.75
CA ARG A 260 1.81 -19.72 -12.31
C ARG A 260 0.86 -20.73 -12.96
N ARG A 261 1.34 -21.93 -13.29
CA ARG A 261 0.51 -23.08 -13.68
C ARG A 261 -0.05 -23.78 -12.44
#